data_b44bf3148c7ea878cf244c2482a9147e
#
_entry.id   b44bf3148c7ea878cf244c2482a9147e
#
_cell.length_a   1.000
_cell.length_b   1.000
_cell.length_c   1.000
_cell.angle_alpha   90.00
_cell.angle_beta   90.00
_cell.angle_gamma   90.00
#
_symmetry.space_group_name_H-M   'P 1'
#
loop_
_entity.id
_entity.type
_entity.pdbx_description
1 polymer ?
#
loop_
_entity_poly.entity_id
_entity_poly.type
_entity_poly.pdbx_seq_one_letter_code
_entity_poly.pdbx_strand_id
1 'polypeptide(L)'
;MHDYELKHETEHAARLIGLLGASTNGTELCRRLASDDVYGPGTIGVQLYALTNVGEWLLLGSYGKSAYGNRKLTQFDESVLNLAASSKQLETIDLEVDSEPAQVTASVLLRDDLPVGVWLRVTTPGTKIFRPMPLALRTIQDAGGLFMDAIGFRTLAASEGAKNASPEDMTERQMAILIDMAHGKTNIVISREMILSESTIRQESVRIFRAMSVGNRQQAVLKAAALGLLPDGIELRG
;
A
#
# COMPACT_ATOMS: atom_id res chain seq x y z
N MET A 1 -9.63 -16.88 29.00
CA MET A 1 -8.52 -16.70 28.07
C MET A 1 -8.93 -15.79 26.91
N HIS A 2 -10.05 -16.04 26.24
CA HIS A 2 -10.57 -15.25 25.12
C HIS A 2 -10.86 -13.77 25.46
N ASP A 3 -11.46 -13.47 26.62
CA ASP A 3 -11.73 -12.08 27.08
C ASP A 3 -10.46 -11.27 27.37
N TYR A 4 -9.41 -11.92 27.82
CA TYR A 4 -8.12 -11.26 28.09
C TYR A 4 -7.41 -10.87 26.79
N GLU A 5 -7.43 -11.75 25.78
CA GLU A 5 -6.86 -11.47 24.47
C GLU A 5 -7.60 -10.33 23.77
N LEU A 6 -8.93 -10.34 23.79
CA LEU A 6 -9.75 -9.29 23.20
C LEU A 6 -9.54 -7.93 23.84
N LYS A 7 -9.41 -7.88 25.18
CA LYS A 7 -9.13 -6.64 25.91
C LYS A 7 -7.76 -6.08 25.52
N HIS A 8 -6.75 -6.93 25.44
CA HIS A 8 -5.38 -6.54 25.08
C HIS A 8 -5.31 -5.99 23.66
N GLU A 9 -6.02 -6.59 22.73
CA GLU A 9 -6.09 -6.12 21.33
C GLU A 9 -6.79 -4.77 21.20
N THR A 10 -7.90 -4.58 21.91
CA THR A 10 -8.62 -3.31 21.91
C THR A 10 -7.75 -2.18 22.48
N GLU A 11 -7.01 -2.44 23.55
CA GLU A 11 -6.07 -1.47 24.14
C GLU A 11 -4.93 -1.11 23.16
N HIS A 12 -4.38 -2.09 22.45
CA HIS A 12 -3.35 -1.86 21.43
C HIS A 12 -3.87 -1.04 20.24
N ALA A 13 -5.05 -1.37 19.72
CA ALA A 13 -5.66 -0.63 18.62
C ALA A 13 -5.97 0.82 19.04
N ALA A 14 -6.56 1.02 20.24
CA ALA A 14 -6.85 2.35 20.77
C ALA A 14 -5.57 3.18 20.95
N ARG A 15 -4.48 2.57 21.41
CA ARG A 15 -3.19 3.23 21.57
C ARG A 15 -2.63 3.69 20.21
N LEU A 16 -2.64 2.84 19.17
CA LEU A 16 -2.21 3.22 17.83
C LEU A 16 -3.04 4.37 17.25
N ILE A 17 -4.36 4.31 17.39
CA ILE A 17 -5.27 5.38 16.97
C ILE A 17 -4.97 6.67 17.74
N GLY A 18 -4.66 6.57 19.03
CA GLY A 18 -4.24 7.71 19.84
C GLY A 18 -2.94 8.35 19.36
N LEU A 19 -1.94 7.55 18.95
CA LEU A 19 -0.69 8.04 18.37
C LEU A 19 -0.92 8.75 17.03
N LEU A 20 -1.78 8.18 16.16
CA LEU A 20 -2.20 8.82 14.92
C LEU A 20 -2.87 10.18 15.19
N GLY A 21 -3.87 10.23 16.09
CA GLY A 21 -4.60 11.46 16.40
C GLY A 21 -3.75 12.53 17.08
N ALA A 22 -2.69 12.15 17.80
CA ALA A 22 -1.77 13.07 18.48
C ALA A 22 -0.65 13.60 17.56
N SER A 23 -0.51 13.09 16.34
CA SER A 23 0.57 13.44 15.43
C SER A 23 0.09 14.44 14.38
N THR A 24 0.89 15.47 14.12
CA THR A 24 0.56 16.54 13.17
C THR A 24 1.20 16.35 11.79
N ASN A 25 2.16 15.44 11.67
CA ASN A 25 2.85 15.09 10.41
C ASN A 25 3.47 13.70 10.48
N GLY A 26 3.92 13.20 9.33
CA GLY A 26 4.47 11.86 9.21
C GLY A 26 5.72 11.61 10.06
N THR A 27 6.64 12.59 10.15
CA THR A 27 7.87 12.45 10.95
C THR A 27 7.56 12.38 12.44
N GLU A 28 6.61 13.18 12.91
CA GLU A 28 6.17 13.12 14.31
C GLU A 28 5.53 11.78 14.64
N LEU A 29 4.67 11.24 13.75
CA LEU A 29 4.10 9.91 13.92
C LEU A 29 5.21 8.84 14.01
N CYS A 30 6.18 8.85 13.09
CA CYS A 30 7.28 7.90 13.10
C CYS A 30 8.08 7.96 14.41
N ARG A 31 8.38 9.17 14.90
CA ARG A 31 9.07 9.36 16.18
C ARG A 31 8.25 8.84 17.35
N ARG A 32 6.96 9.15 17.43
CA ARG A 32 6.07 8.69 18.49
C ARG A 32 5.95 7.17 18.54
N LEU A 33 5.79 6.54 17.37
CA LEU A 33 5.75 5.07 17.26
C LEU A 33 7.06 4.41 17.72
N ALA A 34 8.20 4.97 17.35
CA ALA A 34 9.51 4.44 17.75
C ALA A 34 9.80 4.61 19.24
N SER A 35 9.20 5.62 19.87
CA SER A 35 9.40 5.94 21.30
C SER A 35 8.27 5.42 22.21
N ASP A 36 7.28 4.73 21.65
CA ASP A 36 6.15 4.21 22.38
C ASP A 36 6.53 2.98 23.23
N ASP A 37 6.00 2.85 24.44
CA ASP A 37 6.33 1.76 25.36
C ASP A 37 5.91 0.38 24.85
N VAL A 38 4.94 0.32 23.93
CA VAL A 38 4.41 -0.93 23.36
C VAL A 38 5.01 -1.21 22.00
N TYR A 39 5.12 -0.19 21.12
CA TYR A 39 5.61 -0.34 19.75
C TYR A 39 7.10 -0.04 19.59
N GLY A 40 7.68 0.72 20.51
CA GLY A 40 9.09 1.11 20.50
C GLY A 40 10.09 -0.02 20.79
N PRO A 41 9.85 -0.96 21.71
CA PRO A 41 10.82 -2.00 22.03
C PRO A 41 11.30 -2.77 20.81
N GLY A 42 12.63 -2.83 20.60
CA GLY A 42 13.25 -3.44 19.43
C GLY A 42 13.11 -2.66 18.11
N THR A 43 12.41 -1.53 18.11
CA THR A 43 12.27 -0.67 16.92
C THR A 43 13.56 0.13 16.72
N ILE A 44 14.17 -0.03 15.55
CA ILE A 44 15.36 0.73 15.12
C ILE A 44 15.04 1.75 14.04
N GLY A 45 13.85 1.68 13.46
CA GLY A 45 13.37 2.68 12.49
C GLY A 45 11.89 2.56 12.20
N VAL A 46 11.29 3.69 11.82
CA VAL A 46 9.90 3.79 11.36
C VAL A 46 9.85 4.73 10.17
N GLN A 47 9.13 4.34 9.11
CA GLN A 47 8.90 5.16 7.93
C GLN A 47 7.41 5.19 7.60
N LEU A 48 6.95 6.33 7.11
CA LEU A 48 5.61 6.50 6.56
C LEU A 48 5.71 6.85 5.08
N TYR A 49 5.10 6.03 4.25
CA TYR A 49 5.02 6.25 2.82
C TYR A 49 3.57 6.52 2.41
N ALA A 50 3.43 7.39 1.40
CA ALA A 50 2.18 7.61 0.72
C ALA A 50 2.24 7.06 -0.71
N LEU A 51 1.14 6.49 -1.17
CA LEU A 51 1.01 6.08 -2.57
C LEU A 51 0.47 7.25 -3.38
N THR A 52 1.28 7.76 -4.31
CA THR A 52 0.89 8.85 -5.19
C THR A 52 -0.08 8.39 -6.28
N ASN A 53 -0.71 9.35 -6.94
CA ASN A 53 -1.60 9.08 -8.07
C ASN A 53 -0.90 8.52 -9.32
N VAL A 54 0.42 8.63 -9.39
CA VAL A 54 1.23 8.04 -10.46
C VAL A 54 1.84 6.69 -10.08
N GLY A 55 1.46 6.15 -8.90
CA GLY A 55 1.92 4.85 -8.43
C GLY A 55 3.33 4.85 -7.83
N GLU A 56 3.82 6.01 -7.40
CA GLU A 56 5.09 6.14 -6.70
C GLU A 56 4.86 6.15 -5.19
N TRP A 57 5.81 5.58 -4.44
CA TRP A 57 5.84 5.67 -2.98
C TRP A 57 6.63 6.90 -2.56
N LEU A 58 5.95 7.89 -1.99
CA LEU A 58 6.55 9.10 -1.45
C LEU A 58 6.77 8.95 0.05
N LEU A 59 8.00 9.13 0.51
CA LEU A 59 8.34 9.15 1.93
C LEU A 59 7.81 10.44 2.56
N LEU A 60 6.87 10.32 3.50
CA LEU A 60 6.27 11.44 4.23
C LEU A 60 6.89 11.69 5.61
N GLY A 61 7.53 10.69 6.15
CA GLY A 61 8.19 10.78 7.44
C GLY A 61 9.09 9.60 7.72
N SER A 62 10.14 9.85 8.49
CA SER A 62 11.12 8.84 8.87
C SER A 62 11.68 9.13 10.25
N TYR A 63 12.01 8.07 10.98
CA TYR A 63 12.76 8.11 12.22
C TYR A 63 13.63 6.86 12.34
N GLY A 64 14.91 7.01 12.67
CA GLY A 64 15.87 5.91 12.78
C GLY A 64 16.32 5.32 11.44
N LYS A 65 16.65 4.02 11.42
CA LYS A 65 17.12 3.31 10.23
C LYS A 65 16.02 3.16 9.18
N SER A 66 16.39 3.29 7.90
CA SER A 66 15.44 3.19 6.79
C SER A 66 15.58 1.86 6.06
N ALA A 67 14.44 1.17 5.86
CA ALA A 67 14.40 -0.10 5.12
C ALA A 67 14.86 0.03 3.67
N TYR A 68 14.62 1.17 3.04
CA TYR A 68 14.93 1.39 1.61
C TYR A 68 15.84 2.57 1.35
N GLY A 69 16.31 3.27 2.38
CA GLY A 69 17.18 4.47 2.22
C GLY A 69 16.52 5.53 1.33
N ASN A 70 17.28 6.03 0.35
CA ASN A 70 16.82 7.02 -0.63
C ASN A 70 16.29 6.40 -1.94
N ARG A 71 16.01 5.10 -1.96
CA ARG A 71 15.53 4.41 -3.16
C ARG A 71 14.14 4.93 -3.53
N LYS A 72 13.95 5.32 -4.79
CA LYS A 72 12.63 5.59 -5.32
C LYS A 72 11.91 4.27 -5.56
N LEU A 73 10.76 4.12 -4.97
CA LEU A 73 9.93 2.93 -5.07
C LEU A 73 8.62 3.27 -5.78
N THR A 74 8.14 2.32 -6.55
CA THR A 74 6.86 2.40 -7.26
C THR A 74 5.99 1.19 -6.89
N GLN A 75 4.73 1.23 -7.22
CA GLN A 75 3.81 0.09 -7.03
C GLN A 75 4.18 -1.16 -7.87
N PHE A 76 5.20 -1.08 -8.73
CA PHE A 76 5.67 -2.19 -9.57
C PHE A 76 6.98 -2.80 -9.07
N ASP A 77 7.61 -2.20 -8.06
CA ASP A 77 8.83 -2.75 -7.48
C ASP A 77 8.51 -3.89 -6.52
N GLU A 78 9.39 -4.90 -6.46
CA GLU A 78 9.32 -5.89 -5.39
C GLU A 78 9.67 -5.24 -4.06
N SER A 79 8.66 -5.04 -3.23
CA SER A 79 8.81 -4.39 -1.92
C SER A 79 7.73 -4.82 -0.95
N VAL A 80 8.03 -4.75 0.35
CA VAL A 80 7.02 -5.02 1.39
C VAL A 80 5.88 -3.98 1.37
N LEU A 81 6.13 -2.77 0.82
CA LEU A 81 5.09 -1.75 0.62
C LEU A 81 4.00 -2.28 -0.32
N ASN A 82 4.40 -2.83 -1.47
CA ASN A 82 3.48 -3.37 -2.45
C ASN A 82 2.81 -4.66 -1.98
N LEU A 83 3.53 -5.49 -1.24
CA LEU A 83 2.97 -6.69 -0.63
C LEU A 83 1.84 -6.32 0.34
N ALA A 84 2.08 -5.39 1.28
CA ALA A 84 1.07 -4.93 2.23
C ALA A 84 -0.11 -4.21 1.55
N ALA A 85 0.15 -3.39 0.53
CA ALA A 85 -0.90 -2.70 -0.22
C ALA A 85 -1.80 -3.67 -0.99
N SER A 86 -1.24 -4.76 -1.52
CA SER A 86 -1.98 -5.77 -2.29
C SER A 86 -2.74 -6.74 -1.40
N SER A 87 -2.12 -7.25 -0.34
CA SER A 87 -2.75 -8.21 0.58
C SER A 87 -3.74 -7.55 1.53
N LYS A 88 -3.57 -6.25 1.79
CA LYS A 88 -4.25 -5.49 2.86
C LYS A 88 -4.06 -6.12 4.25
N GLN A 89 -2.95 -6.83 4.45
CA GLN A 89 -2.57 -7.49 5.70
C GLN A 89 -1.33 -6.83 6.30
N LEU A 90 -1.03 -7.22 7.51
CA LEU A 90 0.26 -6.92 8.14
C LEU A 90 1.30 -7.86 7.55
N GLU A 91 2.23 -7.33 6.77
CA GLU A 91 3.29 -8.08 6.13
C GLU A 91 4.61 -7.93 6.87
N THR A 92 5.40 -8.98 6.91
CA THR A 92 6.69 -8.98 7.59
C THR A 92 7.70 -9.72 6.75
N ILE A 93 8.85 -9.08 6.53
CA ILE A 93 9.98 -9.66 5.80
C ILE A 93 11.28 -9.43 6.56
N ASP A 94 12.26 -10.28 6.34
CA ASP A 94 13.62 -10.10 6.82
C ASP A 94 14.44 -9.39 5.73
N LEU A 95 15.15 -8.34 6.10
CA LEU A 95 16.02 -7.55 5.22
C LEU A 95 17.35 -7.25 5.91
N GLU A 96 18.36 -6.92 5.10
CA GLU A 96 19.56 -6.22 5.60
C GLU A 96 19.34 -4.70 5.53
N VAL A 97 19.51 -4.02 6.65
CA VAL A 97 19.43 -2.56 6.77
C VAL A 97 20.74 -2.06 7.31
N ASP A 98 21.46 -1.24 6.53
CA ASP A 98 22.82 -0.78 6.84
C ASP A 98 23.79 -1.95 7.13
N SER A 99 23.70 -3.05 6.36
CA SER A 99 24.48 -4.27 6.50
C SER A 99 24.28 -5.03 7.81
N GLU A 100 23.18 -4.77 8.50
CA GLU A 100 22.75 -5.51 9.69
C GLU A 100 21.42 -6.22 9.44
N PRO A 101 21.24 -7.46 9.94
CA PRO A 101 19.97 -8.14 9.84
C PRO A 101 18.86 -7.36 10.55
N ALA A 102 17.73 -7.19 9.90
CA ALA A 102 16.57 -6.52 10.45
C ALA A 102 15.28 -7.21 9.99
N GLN A 103 14.23 -7.04 10.78
CA GLN A 103 12.88 -7.44 10.39
C GLN A 103 12.07 -6.19 10.05
N VAL A 104 11.41 -6.19 8.90
CA VAL A 104 10.59 -5.06 8.44
C VAL A 104 9.13 -5.49 8.40
N THR A 105 8.30 -4.80 9.16
CA THR A 105 6.86 -5.00 9.19
C THR A 105 6.16 -3.83 8.51
N ALA A 106 5.25 -4.13 7.60
CA ALA A 106 4.48 -3.15 6.83
C ALA A 106 3.00 -3.25 7.18
N SER A 107 2.37 -2.12 7.46
CA SER A 107 0.91 -2.01 7.61
C SER A 107 0.37 -0.98 6.62
N VAL A 108 -0.58 -1.40 5.80
CA VAL A 108 -1.24 -0.52 4.84
C VAL A 108 -2.23 0.40 5.54
N LEU A 109 -2.34 1.62 5.06
CA LEU A 109 -3.33 2.63 5.46
C LEU A 109 -4.38 2.72 4.35
N LEU A 110 -5.65 2.63 4.72
CA LEU A 110 -6.75 2.52 3.78
C LEU A 110 -7.68 3.73 3.84
N ARG A 111 -8.14 4.17 2.69
CA ARG A 111 -9.22 5.12 2.55
C ARG A 111 -10.24 4.57 1.56
N ASP A 112 -11.49 4.42 1.99
CA ASP A 112 -12.55 3.82 1.17
C ASP A 112 -12.12 2.47 0.54
N ASP A 113 -11.47 1.63 1.35
CA ASP A 113 -10.88 0.34 0.97
C ASP A 113 -9.70 0.41 -0.04
N LEU A 114 -9.20 1.61 -0.37
CA LEU A 114 -8.06 1.79 -1.26
C LEU A 114 -6.78 2.08 -0.47
N PRO A 115 -5.64 1.50 -0.84
CA PRO A 115 -4.34 1.83 -0.27
C PRO A 115 -3.99 3.30 -0.54
N VAL A 116 -3.75 4.07 0.51
CA VAL A 116 -3.31 5.47 0.43
C VAL A 116 -1.92 5.67 0.99
N GLY A 117 -1.46 4.73 1.79
CA GLY A 117 -0.12 4.77 2.38
C GLY A 117 0.25 3.44 3.04
N VAL A 118 1.48 3.36 3.47
CA VAL A 118 2.03 2.26 4.26
C VAL A 118 2.97 2.82 5.30
N TRP A 119 2.84 2.40 6.52
CA TRP A 119 3.90 2.59 7.48
C TRP A 119 4.78 1.34 7.57
N LEU A 120 6.09 1.56 7.68
CA LEU A 120 7.08 0.51 7.94
C LEU A 120 7.63 0.65 9.35
N ARG A 121 7.80 -0.47 10.00
CA ARG A 121 8.54 -0.60 11.24
C ARG A 121 9.74 -1.50 11.00
N VAL A 122 10.94 -0.99 11.24
CA VAL A 122 12.19 -1.74 11.19
C VAL A 122 12.56 -2.12 12.61
N THR A 123 12.76 -3.40 12.86
CA THR A 123 13.06 -3.94 14.19
C THR A 123 14.31 -4.81 14.16
N THR A 124 14.91 -5.00 15.32
CA THR A 124 15.95 -6.03 15.48
C THR A 124 15.35 -7.43 15.29
N PRO A 125 16.13 -8.40 14.77
CA PRO A 125 15.67 -9.78 14.60
C PRO A 125 15.13 -10.36 15.91
N GLY A 126 14.05 -11.14 15.82
CA GLY A 126 13.42 -11.75 16.98
C GLY A 126 12.54 -10.83 17.83
N THR A 127 12.36 -9.57 17.42
CA THR A 127 11.38 -8.68 18.06
C THR A 127 9.98 -9.25 17.87
N LYS A 128 9.23 -9.36 18.97
CA LYS A 128 7.84 -9.81 18.93
C LYS A 128 6.96 -8.76 18.26
N ILE A 129 6.37 -9.10 17.11
CA ILE A 129 5.47 -8.22 16.37
C ILE A 129 4.03 -8.48 16.83
N PHE A 130 3.35 -7.42 17.25
CA PHE A 130 1.91 -7.47 17.50
C PHE A 130 1.15 -7.66 16.18
N ARG A 131 0.31 -8.69 16.13
CA ARG A 131 -0.56 -8.98 14.98
C ARG A 131 -2.01 -8.84 15.42
N PRO A 132 -2.66 -7.72 15.09
CA PRO A 132 -4.05 -7.49 15.47
C PRO A 132 -4.99 -8.46 14.74
N MET A 133 -6.11 -8.78 15.38
CA MET A 133 -7.20 -9.51 14.73
C MET A 133 -7.80 -8.68 13.56
N PRO A 134 -8.48 -9.32 12.60
CA PRO A 134 -8.92 -8.64 11.36
C PRO A 134 -9.72 -7.36 11.59
N LEU A 135 -10.60 -7.32 12.59
CA LEU A 135 -11.40 -6.12 12.89
C LEU A 135 -10.53 -4.98 13.45
N ALA A 136 -9.63 -5.29 14.37
CA ALA A 136 -8.70 -4.32 14.95
C ALA A 136 -7.72 -3.81 13.88
N LEU A 137 -7.20 -4.70 13.03
CA LEU A 137 -6.34 -4.34 11.91
C LEU A 137 -7.07 -3.36 10.98
N ARG A 138 -8.30 -3.68 10.59
CA ARG A 138 -9.10 -2.82 9.72
C ARG A 138 -9.33 -1.43 10.33
N THR A 139 -9.69 -1.37 11.60
CA THR A 139 -9.89 -0.10 12.31
C THR A 139 -8.61 0.76 12.31
N ILE A 140 -7.45 0.14 12.54
CA ILE A 140 -6.15 0.83 12.49
C ILE A 140 -5.84 1.34 11.07
N GLN A 141 -6.11 0.54 10.06
CA GLN A 141 -5.88 0.89 8.65
C GLN A 141 -6.73 2.09 8.21
N ASP A 142 -8.02 2.09 8.57
CA ASP A 142 -8.94 3.18 8.27
C ASP A 142 -8.60 4.46 9.06
N ALA A 143 -8.23 4.34 10.33
CA ALA A 143 -7.74 5.47 11.12
C ALA A 143 -6.45 6.06 10.54
N GLY A 144 -5.56 5.22 10.03
CA GLY A 144 -4.36 5.65 9.33
C GLY A 144 -4.68 6.39 8.02
N GLY A 145 -5.68 5.96 7.27
CA GLY A 145 -6.17 6.68 6.09
C GLY A 145 -6.71 8.07 6.42
N LEU A 146 -7.47 8.19 7.52
CA LEU A 146 -7.93 9.50 8.03
C LEU A 146 -6.77 10.40 8.47
N PHE A 147 -5.74 9.82 9.09
CA PHE A 147 -4.51 10.56 9.43
C PHE A 147 -3.83 11.10 8.18
N MET A 148 -3.74 10.33 7.09
CA MET A 148 -3.17 10.79 5.82
C MET A 148 -3.92 12.02 5.29
N ASP A 149 -5.26 12.02 5.35
CA ASP A 149 -6.09 13.16 4.99
C ASP A 149 -5.79 14.38 5.89
N ALA A 150 -5.67 14.16 7.19
CA ALA A 150 -5.46 15.22 8.19
C ALA A 150 -4.11 15.92 8.03
N ILE A 151 -3.04 15.21 7.64
CA ILE A 151 -1.73 15.81 7.36
C ILE A 151 -1.63 16.47 5.97
N GLY A 152 -2.78 16.60 5.29
CA GLY A 152 -2.87 17.26 3.97
C GLY A 152 -2.41 16.40 2.81
N PHE A 153 -2.05 15.14 3.04
CA PHE A 153 -1.86 14.18 1.98
C PHE A 153 -3.22 13.66 1.51
N ARG A 154 -3.98 14.54 0.87
CA ARG A 154 -5.08 14.08 0.04
C ARG A 154 -4.44 13.36 -1.14
N THR A 155 -4.57 12.06 -1.17
CA THR A 155 -4.46 11.32 -2.42
C THR A 155 -5.33 12.09 -3.41
N LEU A 156 -4.78 12.57 -4.52
CA LEU A 156 -5.52 13.28 -5.56
C LEU A 156 -6.65 12.44 -6.18
N ALA A 157 -6.95 11.28 -5.62
CA ALA A 157 -8.21 10.56 -5.82
C ALA A 157 -9.44 11.37 -5.36
N ALA A 158 -9.28 12.41 -4.54
CA ALA A 158 -10.37 13.25 -4.03
C ALA A 158 -10.32 14.71 -4.51
N SER A 159 -9.29 15.16 -5.24
CA SER A 159 -9.25 16.52 -5.79
C SER A 159 -9.58 16.52 -7.28
N GLU A 160 -10.72 17.09 -7.58
CA GLU A 160 -11.14 17.60 -8.88
C GLU A 160 -11.03 16.64 -10.07
N GLY A 161 -12.08 15.86 -10.30
CA GLY A 161 -12.30 15.12 -11.54
C GLY A 161 -12.33 13.61 -11.44
N ALA A 162 -12.21 13.01 -10.27
CA ALA A 162 -12.70 11.67 -10.08
C ALA A 162 -14.23 11.70 -9.95
N LYS A 163 -14.92 12.06 -11.01
CA LYS A 163 -16.14 11.37 -11.38
C LYS A 163 -15.78 9.89 -11.24
N ASN A 164 -16.57 9.15 -10.50
CA ASN A 164 -16.43 7.70 -10.32
C ASN A 164 -15.93 7.09 -11.63
N ALA A 165 -14.61 6.86 -11.73
CA ALA A 165 -14.05 6.26 -12.93
C ALA A 165 -14.58 4.82 -12.91
N SER A 166 -15.60 4.60 -13.71
CA SER A 166 -16.23 3.30 -13.93
C SER A 166 -15.37 2.52 -14.94
N PRO A 167 -15.38 1.19 -14.92
CA PRO A 167 -14.84 0.40 -16.02
C PRO A 167 -15.37 0.84 -17.39
N GLU A 168 -16.58 1.40 -17.46
CA GLU A 168 -17.23 1.93 -18.64
C GLU A 168 -16.57 3.24 -19.17
N ASP A 169 -15.86 3.96 -18.30
CA ASP A 169 -15.18 5.21 -18.64
C ASP A 169 -13.73 4.99 -19.12
N MET A 170 -13.28 3.74 -19.20
CA MET A 170 -11.94 3.43 -19.70
C MET A 170 -11.80 3.78 -21.19
N THR A 171 -10.69 4.44 -21.53
CA THR A 171 -10.36 4.73 -22.91
C THR A 171 -10.05 3.43 -23.69
N GLU A 172 -10.17 3.46 -25.02
CA GLU A 172 -9.77 2.34 -25.88
C GLU A 172 -8.32 1.89 -25.60
N ARG A 173 -7.42 2.85 -25.36
CA ARG A 173 -6.02 2.58 -25.00
C ARG A 173 -5.91 1.83 -23.67
N GLN A 174 -6.65 2.23 -22.67
CA GLN A 174 -6.66 1.57 -21.36
C GLN A 174 -7.24 0.17 -21.46
N MET A 175 -8.27 -0.01 -22.23
CA MET A 175 -8.85 -1.32 -22.52
C MET A 175 -7.84 -2.23 -23.25
N ALA A 176 -7.13 -1.74 -24.26
CA ALA A 176 -6.10 -2.50 -24.95
C ALA A 176 -4.96 -2.93 -24.00
N ILE A 177 -4.50 -2.03 -23.12
CA ILE A 177 -3.51 -2.35 -22.10
C ILE A 177 -4.03 -3.42 -21.13
N LEU A 178 -5.28 -3.34 -20.71
CA LEU A 178 -5.90 -4.32 -19.80
C LEU A 178 -5.99 -5.71 -20.45
N ILE A 179 -6.33 -5.78 -21.72
CA ILE A 179 -6.35 -7.02 -22.52
C ILE A 179 -4.94 -7.59 -22.63
N ASP A 180 -3.93 -6.77 -22.91
CA ASP A 180 -2.53 -7.20 -22.95
C ASP A 180 -2.02 -7.68 -21.58
N MET A 181 -2.50 -7.06 -20.52
CA MET A 181 -2.27 -7.56 -19.16
C MET A 181 -2.86 -8.95 -18.96
N ALA A 182 -4.07 -9.20 -19.44
CA ALA A 182 -4.73 -10.50 -19.34
C ALA A 182 -3.99 -11.59 -20.12
N HIS A 183 -3.35 -11.24 -21.25
CA HIS A 183 -2.45 -12.13 -21.98
C HIS A 183 -1.10 -12.37 -21.28
N GLY A 184 -0.85 -11.80 -20.11
CA GLY A 184 0.40 -11.98 -19.36
C GLY A 184 1.59 -11.16 -19.88
N LYS A 185 1.40 -10.21 -20.81
CA LYS A 185 2.48 -9.36 -21.36
C LYS A 185 3.03 -8.42 -20.28
N THR A 186 4.32 -8.28 -20.16
CA THR A 186 4.94 -7.31 -19.25
C THR A 186 4.78 -5.86 -19.75
N ASN A 187 4.95 -4.86 -18.87
CA ASN A 187 4.88 -3.45 -19.28
C ASN A 187 5.88 -3.10 -20.39
N ILE A 188 7.06 -3.75 -20.40
CA ILE A 188 8.08 -3.58 -21.46
C ILE A 188 7.55 -4.10 -22.80
N VAL A 189 6.88 -5.25 -22.82
CA VAL A 189 6.32 -5.82 -24.06
C VAL A 189 5.19 -4.92 -24.55
N ILE A 190 4.25 -4.55 -23.68
CA ILE A 190 3.13 -3.65 -24.01
C ILE A 190 3.64 -2.31 -24.56
N SER A 191 4.67 -1.72 -23.93
CA SER A 191 5.23 -0.45 -24.37
C SER A 191 5.81 -0.51 -25.78
N ARG A 192 6.48 -1.61 -26.12
CA ARG A 192 7.05 -1.84 -27.45
C ARG A 192 5.95 -2.03 -28.51
N GLU A 193 4.94 -2.84 -28.22
CA GLU A 193 3.84 -3.13 -29.13
C GLU A 193 2.96 -1.90 -29.42
N MET A 194 2.74 -1.09 -28.38
CA MET A 194 1.93 0.14 -28.49
C MET A 194 2.75 1.37 -28.91
N ILE A 195 4.06 1.24 -29.10
CA ILE A 195 4.99 2.34 -29.45
C ILE A 195 4.88 3.47 -28.42
N LEU A 196 4.87 3.11 -27.14
CA LEU A 196 4.80 4.02 -26.00
C LEU A 196 6.02 3.84 -25.08
N SER A 197 6.27 4.82 -24.21
CA SER A 197 7.27 4.63 -23.15
C SER A 197 6.74 3.68 -22.08
N GLU A 198 7.66 2.95 -21.41
CA GLU A 198 7.29 2.10 -20.28
C GLU A 198 6.65 2.91 -19.15
N SER A 199 7.10 4.16 -18.93
CA SER A 199 6.52 5.09 -17.96
C SER A 199 5.06 5.43 -18.31
N THR A 200 4.72 5.57 -19.60
CA THR A 200 3.35 5.78 -20.05
C THR A 200 2.48 4.56 -19.73
N ILE A 201 2.97 3.34 -20.02
CA ILE A 201 2.23 2.12 -19.68
C ILE A 201 2.01 2.00 -18.19
N ARG A 202 3.01 2.33 -17.36
CA ARG A 202 2.85 2.36 -15.89
C ARG A 202 1.76 3.34 -15.45
N GLN A 203 1.74 4.55 -15.99
CA GLN A 203 0.72 5.55 -15.68
C GLN A 203 -0.70 5.09 -16.08
N GLU A 204 -0.85 4.53 -17.28
CA GLU A 204 -2.14 4.00 -17.72
C GLU A 204 -2.58 2.79 -16.87
N SER A 205 -1.66 1.92 -16.48
CA SER A 205 -1.95 0.81 -15.56
C SER A 205 -2.54 1.29 -14.24
N VAL A 206 -1.98 2.36 -13.68
CA VAL A 206 -2.52 3.00 -12.45
C VAL A 206 -3.94 3.50 -12.65
N ARG A 207 -4.21 4.14 -13.81
CA ARG A 207 -5.55 4.63 -14.15
C ARG A 207 -6.55 3.47 -14.30
N ILE A 208 -6.13 2.37 -14.94
CA ILE A 208 -6.92 1.14 -15.07
C ILE A 208 -7.24 0.57 -13.69
N PHE A 209 -6.26 0.44 -12.80
CA PHE A 209 -6.48 -0.11 -11.46
C PHE A 209 -7.46 0.74 -10.65
N ARG A 210 -7.43 2.06 -10.82
CA ARG A 210 -8.42 2.97 -10.21
C ARG A 210 -9.81 2.79 -10.80
N ALA A 211 -9.94 2.80 -12.13
CA ALA A 211 -11.21 2.60 -12.80
C ALA A 211 -11.85 1.26 -12.39
N MET A 212 -11.01 0.25 -12.20
CA MET A 212 -11.40 -1.08 -11.76
C MET A 212 -11.54 -1.19 -10.23
N SER A 213 -11.19 -0.16 -9.44
CA SER A 213 -11.16 -0.19 -7.96
C SER A 213 -10.39 -1.40 -7.42
N VAL A 214 -9.18 -1.63 -7.91
CA VAL A 214 -8.30 -2.76 -7.55
C VAL A 214 -6.89 -2.26 -7.24
N GLY A 215 -6.14 -3.05 -6.46
CA GLY A 215 -4.79 -2.66 -6.00
C GLY A 215 -3.64 -3.14 -6.90
N ASN A 216 -3.86 -4.08 -7.81
CA ASN A 216 -2.80 -4.66 -8.63
C ASN A 216 -3.33 -5.25 -9.95
N ARG A 217 -2.36 -5.63 -10.81
CA ARG A 217 -2.61 -6.19 -12.14
C ARG A 217 -3.46 -7.46 -12.11
N GLN A 218 -3.15 -8.40 -11.22
CA GLN A 218 -3.87 -9.67 -11.15
C GLN A 218 -5.33 -9.45 -10.80
N GLN A 219 -5.61 -8.59 -9.82
CA GLN A 219 -6.97 -8.19 -9.44
C GLN A 219 -7.69 -7.47 -10.59
N ALA A 220 -6.98 -6.63 -11.36
CA ALA A 220 -7.57 -5.95 -12.52
C ALA A 220 -8.02 -6.95 -13.58
N VAL A 221 -7.18 -7.92 -13.91
CA VAL A 221 -7.49 -8.98 -14.88
C VAL A 221 -8.65 -9.85 -14.41
N LEU A 222 -8.65 -10.30 -13.15
CA LEU A 222 -9.74 -11.11 -12.59
C LEU A 222 -11.07 -10.35 -12.58
N LYS A 223 -11.06 -9.08 -12.20
CA LYS A 223 -12.26 -8.24 -12.20
C LYS A 223 -12.76 -7.95 -13.61
N ALA A 224 -11.85 -7.70 -14.56
CA ALA A 224 -12.20 -7.53 -15.96
C ALA A 224 -12.88 -8.77 -16.55
N ALA A 225 -12.37 -9.96 -16.23
CA ALA A 225 -13.00 -11.22 -16.61
C ALA A 225 -14.41 -11.37 -16.00
N ALA A 226 -14.55 -11.08 -14.69
CA ALA A 226 -15.84 -11.16 -14.00
C ALA A 226 -16.88 -10.17 -14.55
N LEU A 227 -16.45 -9.03 -15.10
CA LEU A 227 -17.31 -8.01 -15.72
C LEU A 227 -17.54 -8.25 -17.21
N GLY A 228 -16.96 -9.31 -17.80
CA GLY A 228 -17.09 -9.58 -19.25
C GLY A 228 -16.39 -8.56 -20.15
N LEU A 229 -15.39 -7.84 -19.63
CA LEU A 229 -14.64 -6.83 -20.38
C LEU A 229 -13.51 -7.42 -21.23
N LEU A 230 -13.16 -8.69 -21.02
CA LEU A 230 -12.14 -9.37 -21.79
C LEU A 230 -12.76 -10.13 -22.95
N PRO A 231 -12.08 -10.20 -24.12
CA PRO A 231 -12.50 -11.03 -25.24
C PRO A 231 -12.63 -12.50 -24.85
N ASP A 232 -13.56 -13.21 -25.50
CA ASP A 232 -13.71 -14.65 -25.31
C ASP A 232 -12.40 -15.38 -25.66
N GLY A 233 -12.03 -16.37 -24.86
CA GLY A 233 -10.87 -17.24 -25.11
C GLY A 233 -9.56 -16.82 -24.42
N ILE A 234 -9.57 -15.83 -23.54
CA ILE A 234 -8.40 -15.51 -22.71
C ILE A 234 -8.31 -16.53 -21.56
N GLU A 235 -7.32 -17.42 -21.62
CA GLU A 235 -6.97 -18.29 -20.48
C GLU A 235 -6.26 -17.46 -19.40
N LEU A 236 -6.94 -17.25 -18.28
CA LEU A 236 -6.35 -16.61 -17.10
C LEU A 236 -5.33 -17.56 -16.48
N ARG A 237 -4.04 -17.29 -16.68
CA ARG A 237 -2.99 -18.00 -15.95
C ARG A 237 -3.00 -17.51 -14.50
N GLY A 238 -3.37 -18.43 -13.59
CA GLY A 238 -3.34 -18.25 -12.14
C GLY A 238 -1.90 -18.13 -11.59
#